data_eeb959b4dfe70783260e0d6bd3419819
#
_entry.id   eeb959b4dfe70783260e0d6bd3419819
#
_cell.length_a   1.000
_cell.length_b   1.000
_cell.length_c   1.000
_cell.angle_alpha   90.00
_cell.angle_beta   90.00
_cell.angle_gamma   90.00
#
_symmetry.space_group_name_H-M   'P 1'
#
loop_
_entity.id
_entity.type
_entity.pdbx_description
1 polymer ?
#
loop_
_entity_poly.entity_id
_entity_poly.type
_entity_poly.pdbx_seq_one_letter_code
_entity_poly.pdbx_strand_id
1 'polypeptide(L)'
;MKGEEKLWSILNEKLDTLCATNRLPQAIRVAETALEVAKRAFPGAELPLATSFEKLGQLLDQNGDSATAKAYLLKAHAILEKVKPPDQLAIFRSARRLAFLCDNLDRSEEAISFYEKAIAAGTQLEDIPYSDLGTMLNNVALIFRKSGRQKAAEPYYLHALQIYEKQLGPVHADVASVLNNLAVFYTNERRYTEAENVHLRALTIREKLYPPTHPDIAQSKCNLAVVYHSRGDYAKAAEFYRASLKAWEEANEKPSKDYEIVVSNYADLLRSVGEGRKAHQLEVRARKRRSG
;
A
#
# COMPACT_ATOMS: atom_id res chain seq x y z
N MET A 1 18.44 33.75 22.83
CA MET A 1 18.28 33.00 21.56
C MET A 1 19.27 31.84 21.47
N LYS A 2 20.60 32.06 21.50
CA LYS A 2 21.59 30.95 21.38
C LYS A 2 21.42 29.77 22.35
N GLY A 3 20.92 30.03 23.58
CA GLY A 3 20.71 28.97 24.56
C GLY A 3 19.53 28.03 24.25
N GLU A 4 18.42 28.56 23.75
CA GLU A 4 17.24 27.79 23.40
C GLU A 4 17.43 27.00 22.09
N GLU A 5 18.15 27.58 21.12
CA GLU A 5 18.53 26.87 19.88
C GLU A 5 19.39 25.64 20.21
N LYS A 6 20.38 25.78 21.12
CA LYS A 6 21.20 24.66 21.58
C LYS A 6 20.37 23.63 22.35
N LEU A 7 19.42 24.08 23.20
CA LEU A 7 18.52 23.18 23.90
C LEU A 7 17.66 22.38 22.92
N TRP A 8 17.14 23.02 21.88
CA TRP A 8 16.38 22.32 20.82
C TRP A 8 17.21 21.25 20.13
N SER A 9 18.48 21.53 19.78
CA SER A 9 19.40 20.53 19.19
C SER A 9 19.59 19.34 20.11
N ILE A 10 19.89 19.56 21.39
CA ILE A 10 20.08 18.52 22.41
C ILE A 10 18.81 17.65 22.56
N LEU A 11 17.63 18.28 22.58
CA LEU A 11 16.37 17.56 22.66
C LEU A 11 16.14 16.68 21.43
N ASN A 12 16.50 17.14 20.22
CA ASN A 12 16.40 16.34 19.02
C ASN A 12 17.37 15.14 19.00
N GLU A 13 18.62 15.31 19.44
CA GLU A 13 19.58 14.20 19.58
C GLU A 13 19.08 13.14 20.58
N LYS A 14 18.53 13.61 21.71
CA LYS A 14 17.90 12.72 22.70
C LYS A 14 16.69 12.00 22.13
N LEU A 15 15.86 12.70 21.33
CA LEU A 15 14.71 12.15 20.67
C LEU A 15 15.13 11.02 19.70
N ASP A 16 16.13 11.25 18.86
CA ASP A 16 16.65 10.27 17.91
C ASP A 16 17.18 9.01 18.64
N THR A 17 17.86 9.20 19.81
CA THR A 17 18.30 8.10 20.67
C THR A 17 17.13 7.29 21.25
N LEU A 18 16.07 7.97 21.71
CA LEU A 18 14.88 7.32 22.25
C LEU A 18 14.10 6.55 21.18
N CYS A 19 14.04 7.08 19.96
CA CYS A 19 13.45 6.39 18.81
C CYS A 19 14.26 5.12 18.46
N ALA A 20 15.59 5.21 18.39
CA ALA A 20 16.47 4.08 18.12
C ALA A 20 16.36 2.97 19.19
N THR A 21 16.03 3.32 20.43
CA THR A 21 15.87 2.38 21.56
C THR A 21 14.41 1.98 21.80
N ASN A 22 13.51 2.33 20.89
CA ASN A 22 12.07 2.01 20.93
C ASN A 22 11.35 2.44 22.23
N ARG A 23 11.76 3.61 22.80
CA ARG A 23 11.18 4.18 24.02
C ARG A 23 10.10 5.21 23.69
N LEU A 24 9.03 4.76 23.01
CA LEU A 24 8.01 5.62 22.43
C LEU A 24 7.37 6.63 23.41
N PRO A 25 6.90 6.26 24.64
CA PRO A 25 6.30 7.24 25.55
C PRO A 25 7.26 8.35 25.99
N GLN A 26 8.56 8.02 26.12
CA GLN A 26 9.58 9.02 26.50
C GLN A 26 9.92 9.90 25.29
N ALA A 27 9.96 9.33 24.08
CA ALA A 27 10.19 10.07 22.85
C ALA A 27 9.09 11.12 22.63
N ILE A 28 7.82 10.78 22.84
CA ILE A 28 6.70 11.72 22.73
C ILE A 28 6.88 12.91 23.64
N ARG A 29 7.16 12.70 24.94
CA ARG A 29 7.38 13.79 25.92
C ARG A 29 8.54 14.70 25.53
N VAL A 30 9.64 14.12 25.02
CA VAL A 30 10.79 14.91 24.57
C VAL A 30 10.43 15.69 23.30
N ALA A 31 9.66 15.12 22.38
CA ALA A 31 9.19 15.79 21.18
C ALA A 31 8.24 16.96 21.48
N GLU A 32 7.34 16.81 22.46
CA GLU A 32 6.48 17.90 22.95
C GLU A 32 7.32 19.05 23.50
N THR A 33 8.32 18.72 24.34
CA THR A 33 9.23 19.72 24.89
C THR A 33 10.04 20.41 23.79
N ALA A 34 10.55 19.64 22.81
CA ALA A 34 11.30 20.17 21.68
C ALA A 34 10.44 21.12 20.82
N LEU A 35 9.16 20.81 20.62
CA LEU A 35 8.22 21.67 19.91
C LEU A 35 7.99 23.01 20.66
N GLU A 36 7.83 22.98 21.99
CA GLU A 36 7.65 24.20 22.77
C GLU A 36 8.93 25.08 22.76
N VAL A 37 10.10 24.45 22.77
CA VAL A 37 11.38 25.16 22.63
C VAL A 37 11.48 25.72 21.20
N ALA A 38 11.12 24.95 20.17
CA ALA A 38 11.17 25.44 18.78
C ALA A 38 10.30 26.68 18.55
N LYS A 39 9.10 26.73 19.11
CA LYS A 39 8.19 27.89 19.03
C LYS A 39 8.81 29.17 19.62
N ARG A 40 9.64 29.05 20.65
CA ARG A 40 10.29 30.20 21.31
C ARG A 40 11.63 30.54 20.67
N ALA A 41 12.42 29.53 20.37
CA ALA A 41 13.77 29.69 19.84
C ALA A 41 13.82 30.22 18.41
N PHE A 42 12.81 29.88 17.61
CA PHE A 42 12.80 30.14 16.17
C PHE A 42 11.54 30.92 15.72
N PRO A 43 11.28 32.13 16.28
CA PRO A 43 10.17 32.94 15.82
C PRO A 43 10.43 33.40 14.38
N GLY A 44 9.68 32.84 13.43
CA GLY A 44 9.86 33.09 12.00
C GLY A 44 10.88 32.20 11.27
N ALA A 45 11.57 31.28 11.98
CA ALA A 45 12.37 30.25 11.34
C ALA A 45 11.53 28.99 11.15
N GLU A 46 11.11 28.77 9.94
CA GLU A 46 10.04 27.82 9.61
C GLU A 46 10.52 26.35 9.70
N LEU A 47 11.74 26.03 9.27
CA LEU A 47 12.22 24.63 9.18
C LEU A 47 12.35 23.92 10.55
N PRO A 48 12.96 24.49 11.60
CA PRO A 48 13.02 23.82 12.92
C PRO A 48 11.64 23.56 13.51
N LEU A 49 10.68 24.47 13.27
CA LEU A 49 9.31 24.31 13.72
C LEU A 49 8.59 23.21 12.95
N ALA A 50 8.75 23.17 11.61
CA ALA A 50 8.22 22.08 10.77
C ALA A 50 8.78 20.72 11.19
N THR A 51 10.11 20.63 11.41
CA THR A 51 10.76 19.41 11.90
C THR A 51 10.18 18.93 13.23
N SER A 52 9.95 19.87 14.18
CA SER A 52 9.39 19.51 15.49
C SER A 52 7.94 19.03 15.39
N PHE A 53 7.12 19.66 14.55
CA PHE A 53 5.76 19.20 14.26
C PHE A 53 5.77 17.83 13.59
N GLU A 54 6.66 17.60 12.62
CA GLU A 54 6.76 16.35 11.90
C GLU A 54 7.16 15.19 12.83
N LYS A 55 8.22 15.37 13.62
CA LYS A 55 8.70 14.34 14.58
C LYS A 55 7.61 13.99 15.59
N LEU A 56 6.93 14.98 16.17
CA LEU A 56 5.84 14.72 17.11
C LEU A 56 4.66 14.01 16.45
N GLY A 57 4.26 14.46 15.25
CA GLY A 57 3.20 13.80 14.49
C GLY A 57 3.52 12.34 14.18
N GLN A 58 4.77 12.02 13.80
CA GLN A 58 5.21 10.65 13.54
C GLN A 58 5.09 9.76 14.77
N LEU A 59 5.53 10.26 15.92
CA LEU A 59 5.48 9.50 17.17
C LEU A 59 4.06 9.25 17.67
N LEU A 60 3.17 10.24 17.50
CA LEU A 60 1.76 10.09 17.85
C LEU A 60 1.06 9.06 16.96
N ASP A 61 1.39 9.03 15.65
CA ASP A 61 0.87 8.00 14.75
C ASP A 61 1.35 6.60 15.14
N GLN A 62 2.64 6.44 15.46
CA GLN A 62 3.19 5.19 15.98
C GLN A 62 2.54 4.75 17.31
N ASN A 63 2.09 5.72 18.13
CA ASN A 63 1.38 5.47 19.38
C ASN A 63 -0.12 5.17 19.17
N GLY A 64 -0.62 5.20 17.95
CA GLY A 64 -2.02 4.96 17.61
C GLY A 64 -2.93 6.19 17.66
N ASP A 65 -2.40 7.38 18.00
CA ASP A 65 -3.16 8.64 17.95
C ASP A 65 -3.04 9.30 16.57
N SER A 66 -3.56 8.64 15.56
CA SER A 66 -3.49 9.09 14.16
C SER A 66 -4.26 10.39 13.91
N ALA A 67 -5.29 10.70 14.71
CA ALA A 67 -6.06 11.94 14.59
C ALA A 67 -5.24 13.16 14.98
N THR A 68 -4.58 13.12 16.14
CA THR A 68 -3.68 14.18 16.61
C THR A 68 -2.42 14.26 15.75
N ALA A 69 -1.88 13.13 15.34
CA ALA A 69 -0.75 13.02 14.42
C ALA A 69 -1.01 13.80 13.12
N LYS A 70 -2.17 13.59 12.49
CA LYS A 70 -2.58 14.31 11.29
C LYS A 70 -2.56 15.82 11.48
N ALA A 71 -3.07 16.32 12.61
CA ALA A 71 -3.10 17.77 12.88
C ALA A 71 -1.69 18.38 12.95
N TYR A 72 -0.73 17.67 13.56
CA TYR A 72 0.66 18.13 13.62
C TYR A 72 1.36 18.02 12.25
N LEU A 73 1.17 16.93 11.52
CA LEU A 73 1.74 16.75 10.19
C LEU A 73 1.20 17.78 9.18
N LEU A 74 -0.06 18.16 9.27
CA LEU A 74 -0.63 19.25 8.46
C LEU A 74 0.05 20.59 8.75
N LYS A 75 0.33 20.91 10.02
CA LYS A 75 1.07 22.13 10.38
C LYS A 75 2.48 22.12 9.82
N ALA A 76 3.17 20.96 9.91
CA ALA A 76 4.50 20.81 9.33
C ALA A 76 4.47 21.05 7.81
N HIS A 77 3.55 20.37 7.11
CA HIS A 77 3.42 20.48 5.65
C HIS A 77 3.11 21.91 5.20
N ALA A 78 2.18 22.57 5.86
CA ALA A 78 1.81 23.98 5.55
C ALA A 78 2.97 24.96 5.74
N ILE A 79 3.90 24.68 6.64
CA ILE A 79 5.13 25.47 6.80
C ILE A 79 6.06 25.17 5.63
N LEU A 80 6.30 23.89 5.29
CA LEU A 80 7.21 23.50 4.22
C LEU A 80 6.79 24.04 2.85
N GLU A 81 5.48 24.12 2.56
CA GLU A 81 4.97 24.72 1.32
C GLU A 81 5.26 26.24 1.20
N LYS A 82 5.53 26.93 2.33
CA LYS A 82 5.81 28.38 2.36
C LYS A 82 7.29 28.71 2.32
N VAL A 83 8.17 27.78 2.65
CA VAL A 83 9.63 27.99 2.64
C VAL A 83 10.13 28.32 1.25
N LYS A 84 11.03 29.27 1.14
CA LYS A 84 11.65 29.71 -0.13
C LYS A 84 13.17 29.70 -0.02
N PRO A 85 13.90 29.10 -0.96
CA PRO A 85 13.38 28.27 -2.06
C PRO A 85 12.68 27.00 -1.52
N PRO A 86 11.73 26.41 -2.28
CA PRO A 86 11.02 25.23 -1.83
C PRO A 86 11.96 24.02 -1.72
N ASP A 87 11.91 23.35 -0.59
CA ASP A 87 12.56 22.05 -0.43
C ASP A 87 11.62 20.94 -0.93
N GLN A 88 11.79 20.56 -2.20
CA GLN A 88 10.96 19.55 -2.84
C GLN A 88 11.04 18.19 -2.15
N LEU A 89 12.19 17.84 -1.59
CA LEU A 89 12.34 16.55 -0.87
C LEU A 89 11.54 16.57 0.46
N ALA A 90 11.58 17.67 1.19
CA ALA A 90 10.80 17.81 2.43
C ALA A 90 9.30 17.83 2.12
N ILE A 91 8.85 18.55 1.09
CA ILE A 91 7.46 18.58 0.63
C ILE A 91 7.01 17.17 0.22
N PHE A 92 7.82 16.46 -0.59
CA PHE A 92 7.56 15.09 -1.01
C PHE A 92 7.35 14.15 0.19
N ARG A 93 8.29 14.15 1.14
CA ARG A 93 8.24 13.28 2.33
C ARG A 93 7.02 13.57 3.19
N SER A 94 6.75 14.84 3.44
CA SER A 94 5.63 15.30 4.26
C SER A 94 4.28 14.97 3.62
N ALA A 95 4.11 15.27 2.32
CA ALA A 95 2.88 14.96 1.58
C ALA A 95 2.64 13.45 1.49
N ARG A 96 3.67 12.63 1.19
CA ARG A 96 3.57 11.17 1.17
C ARG A 96 3.08 10.61 2.51
N ARG A 97 3.61 11.12 3.62
CA ARG A 97 3.21 10.69 4.96
C ARG A 97 1.76 11.03 5.26
N LEU A 98 1.34 12.26 4.94
CA LEU A 98 -0.06 12.69 5.09
C LEU A 98 -0.99 11.86 4.23
N ALA A 99 -0.61 11.55 2.99
CA ALA A 99 -1.38 10.70 2.10
C ALA A 99 -1.63 9.32 2.70
N PHE A 100 -0.57 8.67 3.17
CA PHE A 100 -0.67 7.34 3.81
C PHE A 100 -1.53 7.38 5.08
N LEU A 101 -1.35 8.40 5.93
CA LEU A 101 -2.14 8.56 7.14
C LEU A 101 -3.63 8.82 6.83
N CYS A 102 -3.93 9.64 5.83
CA CYS A 102 -5.31 9.90 5.39
C CYS A 102 -5.96 8.64 4.81
N ASP A 103 -5.21 7.82 4.05
CA ASP A 103 -5.71 6.53 3.52
C ASP A 103 -6.04 5.56 4.66
N ASN A 104 -5.17 5.43 5.67
CA ASN A 104 -5.43 4.61 6.85
C ASN A 104 -6.63 5.10 7.71
N LEU A 105 -6.95 6.37 7.63
CA LEU A 105 -8.11 6.98 8.30
C LEU A 105 -9.38 6.98 7.42
N ASP A 106 -9.38 6.27 6.29
CA ASP A 106 -10.47 6.22 5.31
C ASP A 106 -10.86 7.62 4.76
N ARG A 107 -9.91 8.58 4.75
CA ARG A 107 -10.07 9.93 4.20
C ARG A 107 -9.62 9.99 2.75
N SER A 108 -10.32 9.28 1.88
CA SER A 108 -9.91 9.02 0.49
C SER A 108 -9.58 10.29 -0.31
N GLU A 109 -10.41 11.34 -0.24
CA GLU A 109 -10.18 12.58 -0.99
C GLU A 109 -8.92 13.31 -0.54
N GLU A 110 -8.70 13.38 0.78
CA GLU A 110 -7.51 13.99 1.33
C GLU A 110 -6.26 13.17 0.98
N ALA A 111 -6.37 11.83 1.04
CA ALA A 111 -5.28 10.94 0.67
C ALA A 111 -4.86 11.14 -0.80
N ILE A 112 -5.82 11.19 -1.73
CA ILE A 112 -5.55 11.44 -3.15
C ILE A 112 -4.84 12.78 -3.32
N SER A 113 -5.36 13.85 -2.71
CA SER A 113 -4.78 15.19 -2.83
C SER A 113 -3.33 15.23 -2.35
N PHE A 114 -3.02 14.58 -1.23
CA PHE A 114 -1.65 14.51 -0.72
C PHE A 114 -0.75 13.59 -1.53
N TYR A 115 -1.25 12.46 -2.07
CA TYR A 115 -0.49 11.65 -3.01
C TYR A 115 -0.13 12.44 -4.28
N GLU A 116 -1.07 13.20 -4.85
CA GLU A 116 -0.82 14.03 -6.02
C GLU A 116 0.23 15.11 -5.74
N LYS A 117 0.17 15.77 -4.58
CA LYS A 117 1.20 16.72 -4.14
C LYS A 117 2.57 16.04 -4.00
N ALA A 118 2.62 14.87 -3.40
CA ALA A 118 3.87 14.11 -3.27
C ALA A 118 4.42 13.72 -4.64
N ILE A 119 3.59 13.21 -5.54
CA ILE A 119 3.99 12.86 -6.92
C ILE A 119 4.53 14.09 -7.64
N ALA A 120 3.85 15.23 -7.56
CA ALA A 120 4.27 16.48 -8.20
C ALA A 120 5.63 16.98 -7.65
N ALA A 121 5.84 16.93 -6.34
CA ALA A 121 7.13 17.29 -5.74
C ALA A 121 8.22 16.27 -6.10
N GLY A 122 7.89 14.99 -6.09
CA GLY A 122 8.80 13.90 -6.43
C GLY A 122 9.31 13.96 -7.86
N THR A 123 8.46 14.30 -8.83
CA THR A 123 8.88 14.41 -10.24
C THR A 123 9.89 15.53 -10.51
N GLN A 124 10.11 16.43 -9.56
CA GLN A 124 11.12 17.50 -9.63
C GLN A 124 12.47 17.07 -9.02
N LEU A 125 12.57 15.90 -8.43
CA LEU A 125 13.79 15.37 -7.81
C LEU A 125 14.54 14.47 -8.78
N GLU A 126 15.86 14.65 -8.87
CA GLU A 126 16.72 13.81 -9.72
C GLU A 126 16.88 12.39 -9.15
N ASP A 127 16.99 12.26 -7.82
CA ASP A 127 17.26 11.02 -7.10
C ASP A 127 16.07 10.53 -6.25
N ILE A 128 14.87 10.60 -6.78
CA ILE A 128 13.74 10.02 -6.06
C ILE A 128 13.79 8.50 -6.14
N PRO A 129 13.50 7.77 -5.03
CA PRO A 129 13.23 6.34 -5.13
C PRO A 129 11.99 6.11 -6.00
N TYR A 130 12.20 5.64 -7.22
CA TYR A 130 11.09 5.40 -8.17
C TYR A 130 10.08 4.37 -7.64
N SER A 131 10.51 3.47 -6.74
CA SER A 131 9.62 2.57 -6.00
C SER A 131 8.57 3.33 -5.19
N ASP A 132 8.94 4.45 -4.57
CA ASP A 132 8.02 5.30 -3.82
C ASP A 132 6.97 5.94 -4.75
N LEU A 133 7.39 6.43 -5.91
CA LEU A 133 6.50 7.05 -6.89
C LEU A 133 5.51 6.04 -7.48
N GLY A 134 6.02 4.86 -7.88
CA GLY A 134 5.18 3.76 -8.37
C GLY A 134 4.16 3.31 -7.32
N THR A 135 4.59 3.18 -6.05
CA THR A 135 3.71 2.82 -4.94
C THR A 135 2.60 3.87 -4.74
N MET A 136 2.93 5.15 -4.75
CA MET A 136 1.92 6.21 -4.58
C MET A 136 0.89 6.21 -5.71
N LEU A 137 1.33 6.06 -6.96
CA LEU A 137 0.43 5.97 -8.11
C LEU A 137 -0.50 4.74 -7.98
N ASN A 138 0.04 3.59 -7.60
CA ASN A 138 -0.77 2.39 -7.35
C ASN A 138 -1.78 2.60 -6.21
N ASN A 139 -1.40 3.29 -5.15
CA ASN A 139 -2.31 3.58 -4.03
C ASN A 139 -3.44 4.53 -4.43
N VAL A 140 -3.14 5.58 -5.19
CA VAL A 140 -4.17 6.47 -5.77
C VAL A 140 -5.16 5.67 -6.61
N ALA A 141 -4.67 4.79 -7.48
CA ALA A 141 -5.53 3.93 -8.29
C ALA A 141 -6.41 3.02 -7.44
N LEU A 142 -5.87 2.43 -6.36
CA LEU A 142 -6.64 1.61 -5.41
C LEU A 142 -7.73 2.41 -4.71
N ILE A 143 -7.45 3.65 -4.29
CA ILE A 143 -8.42 4.54 -3.66
C ILE A 143 -9.54 4.88 -4.65
N PHE A 144 -9.22 5.26 -5.89
CA PHE A 144 -10.21 5.52 -6.93
C PHE A 144 -11.10 4.30 -7.20
N ARG A 145 -10.51 3.10 -7.24
CA ARG A 145 -11.27 1.86 -7.40
C ARG A 145 -12.22 1.61 -6.22
N LYS A 146 -11.74 1.76 -4.99
CA LYS A 146 -12.56 1.55 -3.76
C LYS A 146 -13.69 2.58 -3.66
N SER A 147 -13.48 3.82 -4.08
CA SER A 147 -14.47 4.90 -4.04
C SER A 147 -15.46 4.89 -5.21
N GLY A 148 -15.45 3.86 -6.06
CA GLY A 148 -16.37 3.74 -7.20
C GLY A 148 -16.02 4.64 -8.41
N ARG A 149 -14.91 5.40 -8.34
CA ARG A 149 -14.41 6.25 -9.43
C ARG A 149 -13.47 5.49 -10.36
N GLN A 150 -13.93 4.35 -10.84
CA GLN A 150 -13.12 3.35 -11.51
C GLN A 150 -12.39 3.89 -12.74
N LYS A 151 -13.05 4.73 -13.56
CA LYS A 151 -12.43 5.31 -14.77
C LYS A 151 -11.18 6.15 -14.48
N ALA A 152 -11.09 6.74 -13.29
CA ALA A 152 -9.92 7.51 -12.88
C ALA A 152 -8.74 6.63 -12.43
N ALA A 153 -8.96 5.36 -12.10
CA ALA A 153 -7.91 4.47 -11.59
C ALA A 153 -6.95 3.98 -12.68
N GLU A 154 -7.44 3.71 -13.89
CA GLU A 154 -6.65 3.09 -14.97
C GLU A 154 -5.35 3.85 -15.29
N PRO A 155 -5.36 5.18 -15.54
CA PRO A 155 -4.13 5.91 -15.88
C PRO A 155 -3.08 5.85 -14.78
N TYR A 156 -3.47 5.80 -13.51
CA TYR A 156 -2.54 5.68 -12.40
C TYR A 156 -1.89 4.29 -12.34
N TYR A 157 -2.65 3.20 -12.56
CA TYR A 157 -2.06 1.86 -12.67
C TYR A 157 -1.07 1.76 -13.83
N LEU A 158 -1.41 2.29 -15.00
CA LEU A 158 -0.55 2.27 -16.18
C LEU A 158 0.74 3.07 -15.95
N HIS A 159 0.64 4.23 -15.31
CA HIS A 159 1.80 5.05 -14.97
C HIS A 159 2.69 4.35 -13.93
N ALA A 160 2.11 3.75 -12.87
CA ALA A 160 2.87 2.96 -11.92
C ALA A 160 3.62 1.81 -12.59
N LEU A 161 2.94 1.09 -13.49
CA LEU A 161 3.53 0.00 -14.26
C LEU A 161 4.72 0.48 -15.10
N GLN A 162 4.56 1.58 -15.82
CA GLN A 162 5.62 2.16 -16.64
C GLN A 162 6.87 2.54 -15.80
N ILE A 163 6.66 3.13 -14.63
CA ILE A 163 7.75 3.48 -13.72
C ILE A 163 8.48 2.22 -13.24
N TYR A 164 7.76 1.23 -12.74
CA TYR A 164 8.37 0.01 -12.23
C TYR A 164 9.09 -0.78 -13.33
N GLU A 165 8.52 -0.90 -14.52
CA GLU A 165 9.18 -1.57 -15.64
C GLU A 165 10.48 -0.88 -16.07
N LYS A 166 10.47 0.45 -16.11
CA LYS A 166 11.64 1.24 -16.47
C LYS A 166 12.77 1.12 -15.45
N GLN A 167 12.43 1.04 -14.16
CA GLN A 167 13.43 1.10 -13.07
C GLN A 167 13.88 -0.27 -12.58
N LEU A 168 12.96 -1.22 -12.51
CA LEU A 168 13.20 -2.54 -11.91
C LEU A 168 13.29 -3.64 -12.99
N GLY A 169 12.99 -3.28 -14.23
CA GLY A 169 12.85 -4.24 -15.32
C GLY A 169 11.48 -4.94 -15.35
N PRO A 170 11.16 -5.61 -16.46
CA PRO A 170 9.83 -6.20 -16.68
C PRO A 170 9.56 -7.45 -15.82
N VAL A 171 10.57 -8.01 -15.15
CA VAL A 171 10.46 -9.21 -14.29
C VAL A 171 10.80 -8.83 -12.86
N HIS A 172 9.85 -8.20 -12.18
CA HIS A 172 9.99 -7.78 -10.79
C HIS A 172 8.69 -8.00 -10.02
N ALA A 173 8.77 -8.21 -8.71
CA ALA A 173 7.62 -8.44 -7.82
C ALA A 173 6.62 -7.27 -7.85
N ASP A 174 7.11 -6.03 -7.82
CA ASP A 174 6.27 -4.83 -7.85
C ASP A 174 5.54 -4.69 -9.19
N VAL A 175 6.19 -5.04 -10.31
CA VAL A 175 5.55 -5.09 -11.64
C VAL A 175 4.39 -6.10 -11.62
N ALA A 176 4.62 -7.31 -11.09
CA ALA A 176 3.57 -8.32 -10.96
C ALA A 176 2.42 -7.86 -10.05
N SER A 177 2.73 -7.11 -8.99
CA SER A 177 1.73 -6.58 -8.05
C SER A 177 0.84 -5.53 -8.70
N VAL A 178 1.41 -4.58 -9.44
CA VAL A 178 0.63 -3.57 -10.19
C VAL A 178 -0.19 -4.21 -11.30
N LEU A 179 0.39 -5.15 -12.05
CA LEU A 179 -0.35 -5.92 -13.06
C LEU A 179 -1.55 -6.65 -12.45
N ASN A 180 -1.36 -7.28 -11.28
CA ASN A 180 -2.47 -7.93 -10.59
C ASN A 180 -3.60 -6.94 -10.22
N ASN A 181 -3.27 -5.77 -9.71
CA ASN A 181 -4.25 -4.74 -9.35
C ASN A 181 -4.99 -4.18 -10.58
N LEU A 182 -4.27 -3.95 -11.67
CA LEU A 182 -4.82 -3.53 -12.95
C LEU A 182 -5.76 -4.60 -13.54
N ALA A 183 -5.38 -5.87 -13.45
CA ALA A 183 -6.22 -6.96 -13.96
C ALA A 183 -7.50 -7.14 -13.12
N VAL A 184 -7.43 -6.97 -11.78
CA VAL A 184 -8.63 -6.93 -10.92
C VAL A 184 -9.53 -5.74 -11.30
N PHE A 185 -8.94 -4.58 -11.61
CA PHE A 185 -9.69 -3.44 -12.13
C PHE A 185 -10.40 -3.81 -13.45
N TYR A 186 -9.72 -4.40 -14.43
CA TYR A 186 -10.35 -4.82 -15.70
C TYR A 186 -11.44 -5.87 -15.49
N THR A 187 -11.26 -6.79 -14.54
CA THR A 187 -12.29 -7.78 -14.19
C THR A 187 -13.57 -7.10 -13.69
N ASN A 188 -13.45 -6.10 -12.82
CA ASN A 188 -14.58 -5.34 -12.29
C ASN A 188 -15.30 -4.51 -13.39
N GLU A 189 -14.54 -4.01 -14.37
CA GLU A 189 -15.07 -3.31 -15.55
C GLU A 189 -15.63 -4.26 -16.60
N ARG A 190 -15.62 -5.59 -16.37
CA ARG A 190 -16.03 -6.64 -17.31
C ARG A 190 -15.19 -6.68 -18.59
N ARG A 191 -14.00 -6.10 -18.56
CA ARG A 191 -12.99 -6.15 -19.65
C ARG A 191 -12.18 -7.44 -19.53
N TYR A 192 -12.87 -8.59 -19.65
CA TYR A 192 -12.31 -9.90 -19.29
C TYR A 192 -11.11 -10.33 -20.13
N THR A 193 -11.05 -9.97 -21.42
CA THR A 193 -9.90 -10.28 -22.28
C THR A 193 -8.64 -9.54 -21.82
N GLU A 194 -8.77 -8.28 -21.44
CA GLU A 194 -7.66 -7.49 -20.95
C GLU A 194 -7.24 -7.98 -19.56
N ALA A 195 -8.21 -8.30 -18.68
CA ALA A 195 -7.94 -8.88 -17.38
C ALA A 195 -7.16 -10.21 -17.49
N GLU A 196 -7.56 -11.11 -18.40
CA GLU A 196 -6.88 -12.37 -18.67
C GLU A 196 -5.42 -12.14 -19.08
N ASN A 197 -5.18 -11.28 -20.08
CA ASN A 197 -3.83 -11.00 -20.57
C ASN A 197 -2.92 -10.43 -19.49
N VAL A 198 -3.43 -9.50 -18.69
CA VAL A 198 -2.66 -8.84 -17.63
C VAL A 198 -2.40 -9.80 -16.46
N HIS A 199 -3.40 -10.62 -16.06
CA HIS A 199 -3.19 -11.66 -15.04
C HIS A 199 -2.21 -12.74 -15.48
N LEU A 200 -2.26 -13.20 -16.74
CA LEU A 200 -1.30 -14.17 -17.28
C LEU A 200 0.12 -13.61 -17.23
N ARG A 201 0.30 -12.34 -17.59
CA ARG A 201 1.59 -11.67 -17.50
C ARG A 201 2.09 -11.62 -16.05
N ALA A 202 1.23 -11.25 -15.10
CA ALA A 202 1.57 -11.23 -13.67
C ALA A 202 1.97 -12.63 -13.16
N LEU A 203 1.21 -13.67 -13.54
CA LEU A 203 1.51 -15.05 -13.19
C LEU A 203 2.88 -15.48 -13.76
N THR A 204 3.14 -15.21 -15.03
CA THR A 204 4.43 -15.53 -15.69
C THR A 204 5.62 -14.89 -14.96
N ILE A 205 5.47 -13.65 -14.51
CA ILE A 205 6.51 -12.97 -13.72
C ILE A 205 6.72 -13.69 -12.38
N ARG A 206 5.64 -13.99 -11.67
CA ARG A 206 5.69 -14.66 -10.37
C ARG A 206 6.28 -16.07 -10.48
N GLU A 207 5.96 -16.82 -11.53
CA GLU A 207 6.53 -18.15 -11.77
C GLU A 207 8.03 -18.13 -12.09
N LYS A 208 8.57 -17.00 -12.59
CA LYS A 208 10.02 -16.81 -12.73
C LYS A 208 10.71 -16.45 -11.43
N LEU A 209 10.01 -15.79 -10.51
CA LEU A 209 10.58 -15.26 -9.26
C LEU A 209 10.46 -16.23 -8.08
N TYR A 210 9.44 -17.07 -8.07
CA TYR A 210 9.04 -17.83 -6.90
C TYR A 210 8.85 -19.31 -7.19
N PRO A 211 8.96 -20.18 -6.18
CA PRO A 211 8.63 -21.60 -6.31
C PRO A 211 7.12 -21.79 -6.58
N PRO A 212 6.71 -22.91 -7.22
CA PRO A 212 5.32 -23.18 -7.59
C PRO A 212 4.31 -23.14 -6.44
N THR A 213 4.76 -23.32 -5.21
CA THR A 213 3.96 -23.31 -3.98
C THR A 213 3.86 -21.92 -3.33
N HIS A 214 4.45 -20.90 -3.92
CA HIS A 214 4.42 -19.56 -3.34
C HIS A 214 2.99 -19.00 -3.31
N PRO A 215 2.57 -18.33 -2.20
CA PRO A 215 1.24 -17.76 -2.05
C PRO A 215 0.81 -16.85 -3.21
N ASP A 216 1.72 -16.05 -3.73
CA ASP A 216 1.43 -15.13 -4.84
C ASP A 216 1.08 -15.85 -6.15
N ILE A 217 1.67 -17.03 -6.40
CA ILE A 217 1.34 -17.86 -7.56
C ILE A 217 -0.07 -18.44 -7.39
N ALA A 218 -0.36 -18.97 -6.20
CA ALA A 218 -1.69 -19.48 -5.89
C ALA A 218 -2.75 -18.39 -6.02
N GLN A 219 -2.49 -17.18 -5.54
CA GLN A 219 -3.37 -16.03 -5.68
C GLN A 219 -3.57 -15.62 -7.13
N SER A 220 -2.50 -15.58 -7.95
CA SER A 220 -2.61 -15.28 -9.39
C SER A 220 -3.50 -16.29 -10.12
N LYS A 221 -3.36 -17.57 -9.80
CA LYS A 221 -4.23 -18.64 -10.35
C LYS A 221 -5.68 -18.45 -9.93
N CYS A 222 -5.94 -18.11 -8.65
CA CYS A 222 -7.28 -17.80 -8.18
C CYS A 222 -7.90 -16.63 -8.95
N ASN A 223 -7.15 -15.54 -9.15
CA ASN A 223 -7.65 -14.37 -9.85
C ASN A 223 -7.99 -14.69 -11.33
N LEU A 224 -7.18 -15.48 -12.01
CA LEU A 224 -7.50 -16.00 -13.35
C LEU A 224 -8.79 -16.84 -13.33
N ALA A 225 -8.95 -17.70 -12.32
CA ALA A 225 -10.17 -18.48 -12.16
C ALA A 225 -11.41 -17.57 -12.00
N VAL A 226 -11.29 -16.46 -11.25
CA VAL A 226 -12.38 -15.47 -11.11
C VAL A 226 -12.71 -14.82 -12.45
N VAL A 227 -11.72 -14.46 -13.28
CA VAL A 227 -11.94 -13.90 -14.61
C VAL A 227 -12.72 -14.89 -15.49
N TYR A 228 -12.28 -16.15 -15.55
CA TYR A 228 -12.96 -17.18 -16.35
C TYR A 228 -14.37 -17.48 -15.83
N HIS A 229 -14.56 -17.55 -14.51
CA HIS A 229 -15.86 -17.72 -13.88
C HIS A 229 -16.81 -16.57 -14.26
N SER A 230 -16.35 -15.33 -14.14
CA SER A 230 -17.14 -14.13 -14.46
C SER A 230 -17.50 -14.04 -15.95
N ARG A 231 -16.68 -14.61 -16.83
CA ARG A 231 -16.92 -14.70 -18.26
C ARG A 231 -17.84 -15.86 -18.66
N GLY A 232 -18.08 -16.80 -17.73
CA GLY A 232 -18.87 -18.01 -17.97
C GLY A 232 -18.07 -19.21 -18.51
N ASP A 233 -16.74 -19.13 -18.57
CA ASP A 233 -15.87 -20.26 -18.93
C ASP A 233 -15.59 -21.11 -17.68
N TYR A 234 -16.61 -21.85 -17.26
CA TYR A 234 -16.58 -22.62 -16.02
C TYR A 234 -15.55 -23.75 -16.03
N ALA A 235 -15.24 -24.29 -17.20
CA ALA A 235 -14.24 -25.36 -17.33
C ALA A 235 -12.85 -24.85 -16.98
N LYS A 236 -12.41 -23.75 -17.59
CA LYS A 236 -11.13 -23.10 -17.27
C LYS A 236 -11.10 -22.56 -15.84
N ALA A 237 -12.20 -21.96 -15.37
CA ALA A 237 -12.29 -21.49 -14.00
C ALA A 237 -12.02 -22.63 -13.00
N ALA A 238 -12.65 -23.79 -13.19
CA ALA A 238 -12.45 -24.96 -12.33
C ALA A 238 -10.99 -25.48 -12.38
N GLU A 239 -10.35 -25.44 -13.56
CA GLU A 239 -8.94 -25.81 -13.70
C GLU A 239 -8.03 -24.91 -12.86
N PHE A 240 -8.19 -23.59 -13.00
CA PHE A 240 -7.39 -22.61 -12.28
C PHE A 240 -7.67 -22.60 -10.77
N TYR A 241 -8.92 -22.77 -10.33
CA TYR A 241 -9.21 -22.93 -8.90
C TYR A 241 -8.54 -24.16 -8.29
N ARG A 242 -8.58 -25.31 -9.00
CA ARG A 242 -7.87 -26.52 -8.54
C ARG A 242 -6.37 -26.31 -8.48
N ALA A 243 -5.79 -25.65 -9.48
CA ALA A 243 -4.36 -25.34 -9.51
C ALA A 243 -3.96 -24.37 -8.38
N SER A 244 -4.82 -23.40 -8.02
CA SER A 244 -4.61 -22.52 -6.89
C SER A 244 -4.65 -23.27 -5.57
N LEU A 245 -5.70 -24.09 -5.34
CA LEU A 245 -5.82 -24.89 -4.12
C LEU A 245 -4.65 -25.86 -3.96
N LYS A 246 -4.21 -26.50 -5.04
CA LYS A 246 -3.05 -27.38 -5.02
C LYS A 246 -1.79 -26.65 -4.55
N ALA A 247 -1.52 -25.45 -5.08
CA ALA A 247 -0.36 -24.66 -4.67
C ALA A 247 -0.42 -24.28 -3.18
N TRP A 248 -1.58 -23.87 -2.66
CA TRP A 248 -1.78 -23.62 -1.24
C TRP A 248 -1.61 -24.88 -0.37
N GLU A 249 -2.08 -26.01 -0.83
CA GLU A 249 -2.02 -27.27 -0.08
C GLU A 249 -0.60 -27.84 -0.01
N GLU A 250 0.18 -27.70 -1.09
CA GLU A 250 1.57 -28.14 -1.18
C GLU A 250 2.54 -27.22 -0.43
N ALA A 251 2.18 -25.96 -0.18
CA ALA A 251 2.95 -25.06 0.68
C ALA A 251 3.06 -25.55 2.14
N ASN A 252 2.20 -26.49 2.54
CA ASN A 252 2.18 -27.11 3.87
C ASN A 252 2.04 -26.14 5.06
N GLU A 253 1.56 -24.94 4.80
CA GLU A 253 1.28 -23.92 5.80
C GLU A 253 -0.16 -24.02 6.31
N LYS A 254 -0.42 -23.44 7.49
CA LYS A 254 -1.79 -23.31 8.00
C LYS A 254 -2.65 -22.52 7.01
N PRO A 255 -3.93 -22.91 6.81
CA PRO A 255 -4.82 -22.19 5.90
C PRO A 255 -4.91 -20.72 6.25
N SER A 256 -4.55 -19.87 5.28
CA SER A 256 -4.67 -18.42 5.35
C SER A 256 -6.10 -17.98 4.97
N LYS A 257 -6.41 -16.70 5.21
CA LYS A 257 -7.65 -16.09 4.70
C LYS A 257 -7.76 -16.22 3.17
N ASP A 258 -6.64 -16.11 2.46
CA ASP A 258 -6.62 -16.21 1.00
C ASP A 258 -6.97 -17.62 0.52
N TYR A 259 -6.50 -18.67 1.21
CA TYR A 259 -6.94 -20.03 0.95
C TYR A 259 -8.47 -20.19 1.13
N GLU A 260 -9.04 -19.61 2.19
CA GLU A 260 -10.49 -19.65 2.44
C GLU A 260 -11.27 -18.94 1.31
N ILE A 261 -10.76 -17.84 0.76
CA ILE A 261 -11.34 -17.16 -0.39
C ILE A 261 -11.34 -18.06 -1.63
N VAL A 262 -10.25 -18.76 -1.92
CA VAL A 262 -10.21 -19.71 -3.04
C VAL A 262 -11.23 -20.82 -2.87
N VAL A 263 -11.34 -21.39 -1.67
CA VAL A 263 -12.33 -22.44 -1.35
C VAL A 263 -13.76 -21.92 -1.58
N SER A 264 -14.07 -20.73 -1.07
CA SER A 264 -15.39 -20.11 -1.24
C SER A 264 -15.74 -19.89 -2.71
N ASN A 265 -14.84 -19.25 -3.46
CA ASN A 265 -15.06 -18.95 -4.87
C ASN A 265 -15.22 -20.21 -5.71
N TYR A 266 -14.43 -21.27 -5.42
CA TYR A 266 -14.56 -22.55 -6.14
C TYR A 266 -15.84 -23.30 -5.74
N ALA A 267 -16.23 -23.27 -4.47
CA ALA A 267 -17.51 -23.84 -4.05
C ALA A 267 -18.71 -23.17 -4.70
N ASP A 268 -18.66 -21.85 -4.88
CA ASP A 268 -19.69 -21.08 -5.60
C ASP A 268 -19.75 -21.46 -7.08
N LEU A 269 -18.61 -21.61 -7.74
CA LEU A 269 -18.56 -22.16 -9.09
C LEU A 269 -19.21 -23.55 -9.17
N LEU A 270 -18.83 -24.47 -8.29
CA LEU A 270 -19.37 -25.82 -8.28
C LEU A 270 -20.90 -25.85 -8.08
N ARG A 271 -21.43 -24.95 -7.23
CA ARG A 271 -22.88 -24.79 -7.05
C ARG A 271 -23.55 -24.28 -8.34
N SER A 272 -22.93 -23.29 -9.00
CA SER A 272 -23.49 -22.68 -10.22
C SER A 272 -23.60 -23.69 -11.40
N VAL A 273 -22.73 -24.71 -11.41
CA VAL A 273 -22.76 -25.79 -12.41
C VAL A 273 -23.49 -27.05 -11.94
N GLY A 274 -24.23 -26.99 -10.82
CA GLY A 274 -25.04 -28.10 -10.29
C GLY A 274 -24.26 -29.16 -9.49
N GLU A 275 -22.97 -28.92 -9.20
CA GLU A 275 -22.12 -29.85 -8.46
C GLU A 275 -22.12 -29.59 -6.94
N GLY A 276 -23.25 -29.29 -6.34
CA GLY A 276 -23.36 -28.90 -4.93
C GLY A 276 -22.76 -29.90 -3.94
N ARG A 277 -22.77 -31.21 -4.24
CA ARG A 277 -22.12 -32.24 -3.40
C ARG A 277 -20.60 -32.02 -3.35
N LYS A 278 -19.95 -31.72 -4.51
CA LYS A 278 -18.51 -31.45 -4.54
C LYS A 278 -18.16 -30.16 -3.80
N ALA A 279 -19.00 -29.13 -3.93
CA ALA A 279 -18.83 -27.90 -3.16
C ALA A 279 -18.81 -28.16 -1.64
N HIS A 280 -19.78 -28.93 -1.14
CA HIS A 280 -19.84 -29.29 0.27
C HIS A 280 -18.61 -30.10 0.73
N GLN A 281 -18.18 -31.08 -0.07
CA GLN A 281 -16.97 -31.88 0.23
C GLN A 281 -15.72 -30.99 0.30
N LEU A 282 -15.58 -30.02 -0.61
CA LEU A 282 -14.46 -29.07 -0.62
C LEU A 282 -14.44 -28.24 0.68
N GLU A 283 -15.58 -27.69 1.08
CA GLU A 283 -15.68 -26.89 2.30
C GLU A 283 -15.40 -27.71 3.57
N VAL A 284 -15.90 -28.95 3.65
CA VAL A 284 -15.62 -29.85 4.79
C VAL A 284 -14.12 -30.17 4.86
N ARG A 285 -13.47 -30.44 3.72
CA ARG A 285 -12.02 -30.69 3.65
C ARG A 285 -11.23 -29.48 4.15
N ALA A 286 -11.61 -28.27 3.70
CA ALA A 286 -10.95 -27.03 4.10
C ALA A 286 -11.09 -26.77 5.62
N ARG A 287 -12.26 -27.02 6.21
CA ARG A 287 -12.48 -26.88 7.67
C ARG A 287 -11.60 -27.84 8.46
N LYS A 288 -11.50 -29.11 8.04
CA LYS A 288 -10.63 -30.10 8.71
C LYS A 288 -9.15 -29.66 8.69
N ARG A 289 -8.68 -29.11 7.57
CA ARG A 289 -7.30 -28.60 7.46
C ARG A 289 -7.01 -27.41 8.40
N ARG A 290 -8.02 -26.63 8.72
CA ARG A 290 -7.90 -25.50 9.67
C ARG A 290 -7.80 -25.95 11.13
N SER A 291 -8.43 -27.08 11.46
CA SER A 291 -8.56 -27.61 12.84
C SER A 291 -7.38 -28.51 13.26
N GLY A 292 -6.55 -28.96 12.31
CA GLY A 292 -5.35 -29.74 12.56
C GLY A 292 -4.09 -28.91 12.38
#